data_086a27f9692479f2b7a3d64df84d1296
#
_entry.id   086a27f9692479f2b7a3d64df84d1296
#
_cell.length_a   1.000
_cell.length_b   1.000
_cell.length_c   1.000
_cell.angle_alpha   90.00
_cell.angle_beta   90.00
_cell.angle_gamma   90.00
#
_symmetry.space_group_name_H-M   'P 1'
#
loop_
_entity.id
_entity.type
_entity.pdbx_description
1 polymer ?
#
loop_
_entity_poly.entity_id
_entity_poly.type
_entity_poly.pdbx_seq_one_letter_code
_entity_poly.pdbx_strand_id
1 'polypeptide(L)' 'MEKNPCPVCGRMILQEYDICDVCGWENDPAQLANPTLSGGANHESLQEARKAWQKQNQKSSD' A
#
# COMPACT_ATOMS: atom_id res chain seq x y z
N MET A 1 18.90 0.78 5.42
CA MET A 1 17.56 0.88 4.82
C MET A 1 16.54 0.33 5.75
N GLU A 2 15.49 1.07 5.91
CA GLU A 2 14.46 0.67 6.84
C GLU A 2 13.45 -0.25 6.17
N LYS A 3 13.01 -1.22 6.94
CA LYS A 3 11.94 -2.09 6.52
C LYS A 3 10.73 -1.80 7.36
N ASN A 4 9.60 -1.66 6.72
CA ASN A 4 8.36 -1.31 7.41
C ASN A 4 7.25 -2.19 6.92
N PRO A 5 6.22 -2.40 7.73
CA PRO A 5 5.05 -3.14 7.26
C PRO A 5 4.43 -2.44 6.07
N CYS A 6 3.87 -3.22 5.16
CA CYS A 6 3.20 -2.67 3.99
C CYS A 6 2.15 -1.67 4.45
N PRO A 7 2.17 -0.45 3.91
CA PRO A 7 1.23 0.57 4.37
C PRO A 7 -0.21 0.32 3.95
N VAL A 8 -0.43 -0.62 3.03
CA VAL A 8 -1.77 -0.93 2.58
C VAL A 8 -2.36 -2.09 3.38
N CYS A 9 -1.70 -3.24 3.38
CA CYS A 9 -2.25 -4.43 4.03
C CYS A 9 -1.56 -4.79 5.34
N GLY A 10 -0.34 -4.33 5.55
CA GLY A 10 0.38 -4.61 6.78
C GLY A 10 0.87 -6.04 6.92
N ARG A 11 0.81 -6.82 5.86
CA ARG A 11 1.12 -8.24 5.97
C ARG A 11 2.53 -8.61 5.56
N MET A 12 3.22 -7.71 4.88
CA MET A 12 4.60 -7.95 4.48
C MET A 12 5.46 -6.81 4.94
N ILE A 13 6.74 -7.11 5.17
CA ILE A 13 7.72 -6.10 5.52
C ILE A 13 8.39 -5.66 4.22
N LEU A 14 8.34 -4.36 3.94
CA LEU A 14 8.83 -3.82 2.67
C LEU A 14 9.95 -2.81 2.89
N GLN A 15 10.88 -2.79 1.97
CA GLN A 15 11.85 -1.72 1.83
C GLN A 15 11.39 -0.78 0.73
N GLU A 16 12.20 0.25 0.45
CA GLU A 16 11.91 1.16 -0.64
C GLU A 16 11.71 0.41 -1.94
N TYR A 17 10.65 0.72 -2.63
CA TYR A 17 10.33 0.18 -3.96
C TYR A 17 10.10 -1.31 -4.00
N ASP A 18 10.00 -1.98 -2.84
CA ASP A 18 9.56 -3.37 -2.83
C ASP A 18 8.09 -3.45 -3.21
N ILE A 19 7.71 -4.54 -3.83
CA ILE A 19 6.32 -4.79 -4.18
C ILE A 19 5.76 -5.84 -3.24
N CYS A 20 4.63 -5.49 -2.61
CA CYS A 20 3.97 -6.41 -1.69
C CYS A 20 3.30 -7.54 -2.46
N ASP A 21 3.65 -8.78 -2.11
CA ASP A 21 3.05 -9.93 -2.76
C ASP A 21 1.59 -10.13 -2.39
N VAL A 22 1.15 -9.53 -1.30
CA VAL A 22 -0.20 -9.74 -0.81
C VAL A 22 -1.18 -8.79 -1.47
N CYS A 23 -0.86 -7.50 -1.49
CA CYS A 23 -1.79 -6.50 -2.03
C CYS A 23 -1.32 -5.85 -3.33
N GLY A 24 -0.06 -6.07 -3.71
CA GLY A 24 0.46 -5.52 -4.95
C GLY A 24 0.95 -4.09 -4.88
N TRP A 25 1.00 -3.52 -3.69
CA TRP A 25 1.47 -2.15 -3.53
C TRP A 25 2.98 -2.06 -3.71
N GLU A 26 3.42 -1.12 -4.53
CA GLU A 26 4.84 -0.81 -4.63
C GLU A 26 5.18 0.30 -3.63
N ASN A 27 6.20 0.06 -2.81
CA ASN A 27 6.49 0.92 -1.67
C ASN A 27 7.25 2.17 -2.11
N ASP A 28 6.56 3.08 -2.76
CA ASP A 28 7.12 4.32 -3.30
C ASP A 28 7.26 5.35 -2.19
N PRO A 29 8.48 5.81 -1.89
CA PRO A 29 8.67 6.80 -0.82
C PRO A 29 7.87 8.09 -1.03
N ALA A 30 7.71 8.51 -2.27
CA ALA A 30 6.95 9.74 -2.55
C ALA A 30 5.49 9.58 -2.17
N GLN A 31 4.92 8.43 -2.49
CA GLN A 31 3.52 8.17 -2.16
C GLN A 31 3.33 7.90 -0.68
N LEU A 32 4.35 7.36 -0.02
CA LEU A 32 4.32 7.22 1.43
C LEU A 32 4.30 8.57 2.13
N ALA A 33 5.14 9.48 1.66
CA ALA A 33 5.21 10.81 2.25
C ALA A 33 3.97 11.64 1.95
N ASN A 34 3.28 11.31 0.87
CA ASN A 34 2.11 12.07 0.45
C ASN A 34 0.99 11.08 0.09
N PRO A 35 0.21 10.65 1.07
CA PRO A 35 -0.79 9.59 0.87
C PRO A 35 -1.88 9.90 -0.14
N THR A 36 -2.04 11.15 -0.51
CA THR A 36 -3.04 11.51 -1.52
C THR A 36 -2.46 11.63 -2.91
N LEU A 37 -1.15 11.41 -3.05
CA LEU A 37 -0.49 11.51 -4.35
C LEU A 37 -0.78 10.25 -5.17
N SER A 38 -1.37 10.45 -6.34
CA SER A 38 -1.60 9.34 -7.28
C SER A 38 -0.63 9.49 -8.45
N GLY A 39 -0.49 8.44 -9.23
CA GLY A 39 0.32 8.49 -10.43
C GLY A 39 1.82 8.37 -10.20
N GLY A 40 2.24 7.89 -9.05
CA GLY A 40 3.65 7.56 -8.81
C GLY A 40 3.95 6.16 -9.30
N ALA A 41 4.69 5.40 -8.49
CA ALA A 41 4.95 4.01 -8.82
C ALA A 41 3.66 3.21 -8.89
N ASN A 42 2.67 3.61 -8.10
CA ASN A 42 1.34 3.01 -8.16
C ASN A 42 0.39 3.98 -8.83
N HIS A 43 -0.55 3.44 -9.58
CA HIS A 43 -1.54 4.25 -10.27
C HIS A 43 -2.39 5.03 -9.28
N GLU A 44 -2.85 4.36 -8.23
CA GLU A 44 -3.66 5.00 -7.22
C GLU A 44 -2.79 5.53 -6.08
N SER A 45 -3.35 6.45 -5.31
CA SER A 45 -2.66 6.96 -4.13
C SER A 45 -2.68 5.91 -3.03
N LEU A 46 -1.83 6.12 -2.01
CA LEU A 46 -1.81 5.23 -0.87
C LEU A 46 -3.17 5.19 -0.19
N GLN A 47 -3.81 6.34 -0.07
CA GLN A 47 -5.12 6.41 0.56
C GLN A 47 -6.14 5.59 -0.21
N GLU A 48 -6.11 5.70 -1.53
CA GLU A 48 -7.02 4.94 -2.38
C GLU A 48 -6.75 3.44 -2.30
N ALA A 49 -5.48 3.08 -2.28
CA ALA A 49 -5.11 1.67 -2.19
C ALA A 49 -5.57 1.06 -0.88
N ARG A 50 -5.44 1.81 0.21
CA ARG A 50 -5.90 1.34 1.50
C ARG A 50 -7.41 1.14 1.54
N LYS A 51 -8.13 2.06 0.94
CA LYS A 51 -9.57 1.94 0.87
C LYS A 51 -10.00 0.72 0.08
N ALA A 52 -9.34 0.49 -1.05
CA ALA A 52 -9.65 -0.66 -1.88
C ALA A 52 -9.38 -1.96 -1.13
N TRP A 53 -8.26 -2.01 -0.40
CA TRP A 53 -7.91 -3.19 0.37
C TRP A 53 -8.93 -3.46 1.46
N GLN A 54 -9.31 -2.42 2.18
CA GLN A 54 -10.29 -2.56 3.24
C GLN A 54 -11.63 -3.06 2.71
N LYS A 55 -12.01 -2.56 1.55
CA LYS A 55 -13.25 -3.01 0.92
C LYS A 55 -13.22 -4.48 0.59
N GLN A 56 -12.08 -4.94 0.07
CA GLN A 56 -11.94 -6.35 -0.26
C GLN A 56 -12.06 -7.25 0.95
N ASN A 57 -11.58 -6.78 2.09
CA ASN A 57 -11.52 -7.61 3.28
C ASN A 57 -12.74 -7.47 4.17
N GLN A 58 -13.57 -6.50 3.91
CA GLN A 58 -14.72 -6.25 4.75
C GLN A 58 -15.79 -7.32 4.64
N LYS A 59 -15.92 -7.88 3.47
CA LYS A 59 -17.00 -8.81 3.25
C LYS A 59 -16.90 -10.03 4.13
N SER A 60 -15.70 -10.36 4.58
CA SER A 60 -15.58 -11.53 5.42
C SER A 60 -15.94 -11.28 6.86
N SER A 61 -16.19 -10.06 7.21
CA SER A 61 -16.48 -9.73 8.59
C SER A 61 -17.95 -9.89 8.93
N ASP A 62 -18.74 -10.23 8.01
CA ASP A 62 -20.17 -10.36 8.25
C ASP A 62 -20.54 -11.49 9.10
#